data_0a507d341921c1fd2dd7d3b431ef1d4c
#
_entry.id   0a507d341921c1fd2dd7d3b431ef1d4c
#
_cell.length_a   1.000
_cell.length_b   1.000
_cell.length_c   1.000
_cell.angle_alpha   90.00
_cell.angle_beta   90.00
_cell.angle_gamma   90.00
#
_symmetry.space_group_name_H-M   'P 1'
#
loop_
_entity.id
_entity.type
_entity.pdbx_description
1 polymer ?
#
loop_
_entity_poly.entity_id
_entity_poly.type
_entity_poly.pdbx_seq_one_letter_code
_entity_poly.pdbx_strand_id
1 'polypeptide(L)'
;MSRVTRRGLFAFIALLALLLAGFAYESGWFGGGEADNAAALPIGGPFALVDQNGVTRQDADFRGKLMLVYFGYTYCPDICPATLLAMSQAIDKLGPEGDQVQPIFITVDPERDTQAQMKLYAASFHPRLLALTGNDEQVAAAEKDYRVYAKKVTEASKADYLMDHSSFIYLMDRNGKLAALISPGVEPDAMAAAIRRHL
;
A
#
# COMPACT_ATOMS: atom_id res chain seq x y z
N MET A 1 10.28 -63.46 17.07
CA MET A 1 9.72 -62.85 15.83
C MET A 1 10.50 -63.38 14.63
N SER A 2 9.85 -64.16 13.78
CA SER A 2 10.50 -64.82 12.63
C SER A 2 10.91 -63.79 11.59
N ARG A 3 12.00 -64.09 10.82
CA ARG A 3 12.49 -63.21 9.74
C ARG A 3 11.44 -62.90 8.67
N VAL A 4 10.39 -63.74 8.55
CA VAL A 4 9.27 -63.56 7.63
C VAL A 4 8.32 -62.41 8.06
N THR A 5 8.03 -62.30 9.36
CA THR A 5 7.18 -61.23 9.88
C THR A 5 7.83 -59.86 9.80
N ARG A 6 9.14 -59.80 9.91
CA ARG A 6 9.91 -58.55 9.77
C ARG A 6 9.95 -58.03 8.32
N ARG A 7 10.08 -58.95 7.34
CA ARG A 7 10.03 -58.58 5.91
C ARG A 7 8.64 -58.08 5.47
N GLY A 8 7.56 -58.73 5.99
CA GLY A 8 6.18 -58.30 5.73
C GLY A 8 5.89 -56.88 6.30
N LEU A 9 6.40 -56.59 7.50
CA LEU A 9 6.24 -55.28 8.12
C LEU A 9 6.93 -54.17 7.34
N PHE A 10 8.17 -54.42 6.85
CA PHE A 10 8.90 -53.42 6.02
C PHE A 10 8.18 -53.19 4.68
N ALA A 11 7.67 -54.24 4.04
CA ALA A 11 6.90 -54.13 2.79
C ALA A 11 5.61 -53.31 2.98
N PHE A 12 4.91 -53.51 4.08
CA PHE A 12 3.71 -52.76 4.42
C PHE A 12 3.99 -51.27 4.70
N ILE A 13 5.07 -50.96 5.46
CA ILE A 13 5.47 -49.59 5.74
C ILE A 13 5.90 -48.87 4.45
N ALA A 14 6.61 -49.55 3.56
CA ALA A 14 7.02 -48.97 2.28
C ALA A 14 5.82 -48.66 1.38
N LEU A 15 4.83 -49.56 1.34
CA LEU A 15 3.60 -49.34 0.56
C LEU A 15 2.79 -48.17 1.14
N LEU A 16 2.67 -48.07 2.46
CA LEU A 16 1.97 -46.98 3.13
C LEU A 16 2.64 -45.63 2.88
N ALA A 17 3.99 -45.60 2.90
CA ALA A 17 4.77 -44.40 2.61
C ALA A 17 4.58 -43.94 1.16
N LEU A 18 4.53 -44.85 0.19
CA LEU A 18 4.24 -44.55 -1.22
C LEU A 18 2.83 -44.01 -1.41
N LEU A 19 1.82 -44.58 -0.73
CA LEU A 19 0.44 -44.10 -0.78
C LEU A 19 0.31 -42.70 -0.18
N LEU A 20 0.98 -42.45 0.96
CA LEU A 20 1.00 -41.12 1.58
C LEU A 20 1.72 -40.09 0.72
N ALA A 21 2.84 -40.45 0.09
CA ALA A 21 3.57 -39.58 -0.83
C ALA A 21 2.73 -39.28 -2.09
N GLY A 22 2.02 -40.27 -2.64
CA GLY A 22 1.09 -40.07 -3.76
C GLY A 22 -0.07 -39.17 -3.38
N PHE A 23 -0.68 -39.37 -2.22
CA PHE A 23 -1.74 -38.51 -1.71
C PHE A 23 -1.26 -37.07 -1.44
N ALA A 24 -0.07 -36.90 -0.87
CA ALA A 24 0.52 -35.59 -0.65
C ALA A 24 0.86 -34.87 -1.98
N TYR A 25 1.24 -35.62 -3.01
CA TYR A 25 1.49 -35.09 -4.35
C TYR A 25 0.19 -34.65 -5.04
N GLU A 26 -0.86 -35.49 -5.01
CA GLU A 26 -2.17 -35.17 -5.60
C GLU A 26 -2.93 -34.10 -4.82
N SER A 27 -2.77 -34.04 -3.50
CA SER A 27 -3.37 -33.00 -2.66
C SER A 27 -2.67 -31.64 -2.74
N GLY A 28 -1.57 -31.51 -3.51
CA GLY A 28 -0.84 -30.28 -3.68
C GLY A 28 -0.09 -29.79 -2.42
N TRP A 29 0.09 -30.67 -1.40
CA TRP A 29 0.75 -30.29 -0.16
C TRP A 29 2.19 -29.82 -0.34
N PHE A 30 2.86 -30.28 -1.43
CA PHE A 30 4.19 -29.81 -1.84
C PHE A 30 4.14 -28.84 -3.03
N GLY A 31 2.97 -28.56 -3.56
CA GLY A 31 2.75 -27.57 -4.62
C GLY A 31 2.51 -26.20 -3.97
N GLY A 32 3.58 -25.52 -3.60
CA GLY A 32 3.52 -24.08 -3.37
C GLY A 32 3.28 -23.40 -4.70
N GLY A 33 2.03 -23.09 -5.03
CA GLY A 33 1.75 -22.38 -6.25
C GLY A 33 0.31 -22.55 -6.65
N GLU A 34 -0.45 -21.59 -6.44
CA GLU A 34 -1.61 -21.05 -7.17
C GLU A 34 -2.31 -20.03 -6.30
N ALA A 35 -1.49 -19.06 -5.85
CA ALA A 35 -2.04 -17.77 -5.43
C ALA A 35 -2.17 -16.80 -6.62
N ASP A 36 -2.10 -17.30 -7.86
CA ASP A 36 -2.00 -16.43 -9.06
C ASP A 36 -3.32 -16.21 -9.81
N ASN A 37 -4.47 -16.63 -9.30
CA ASN A 37 -5.75 -16.43 -10.00
C ASN A 37 -6.91 -15.89 -9.13
N ALA A 38 -6.67 -15.30 -7.98
CA ALA A 38 -7.54 -14.22 -7.56
C ALA A 38 -7.21 -13.07 -8.52
N ALA A 39 -8.07 -12.78 -9.48
CA ALA A 39 -7.97 -11.59 -10.32
C ALA A 39 -7.74 -10.43 -9.36
N ALA A 40 -6.50 -9.99 -9.23
CA ALA A 40 -6.12 -8.96 -8.29
C ALA A 40 -6.99 -7.76 -8.67
N LEU A 41 -7.89 -7.36 -7.77
CA LEU A 41 -8.75 -6.21 -8.01
C LEU A 41 -7.82 -5.06 -8.38
N PRO A 42 -8.01 -4.42 -9.54
CA PRO A 42 -7.13 -3.35 -9.94
C PRO A 42 -7.15 -2.27 -8.86
N ILE A 43 -5.98 -2.01 -8.27
CA ILE A 43 -5.78 -0.92 -7.31
C ILE A 43 -4.95 0.13 -8.02
N GLY A 44 -5.39 1.38 -7.93
CA GLY A 44 -4.86 2.50 -8.68
C GLY A 44 -5.67 2.76 -9.95
N GLY A 45 -5.59 3.96 -10.44
CA GLY A 45 -6.33 4.43 -11.59
C GLY A 45 -6.06 5.90 -11.85
N PRO A 46 -6.71 6.47 -12.87
CA PRO A 46 -6.53 7.87 -13.21
C PRO A 46 -7.10 8.78 -12.14
N PHE A 47 -6.38 9.83 -11.81
CA PHE A 47 -6.88 10.94 -11.02
C PHE A 47 -6.55 12.27 -11.69
N ALA A 48 -7.32 13.31 -11.38
CA ALA A 48 -7.03 14.70 -11.73
C ALA A 48 -7.35 15.56 -10.52
N LEU A 49 -6.31 15.92 -9.76
CA LEU A 49 -6.38 16.64 -8.50
C LEU A 49 -5.50 17.89 -8.54
N VAL A 50 -5.69 18.81 -7.61
CA VAL A 50 -4.91 20.06 -7.53
C VAL A 50 -3.84 19.91 -6.45
N ASP A 51 -2.59 20.23 -6.77
CA ASP A 51 -1.51 20.21 -5.80
C ASP A 51 -1.52 21.49 -4.90
N GLN A 52 -0.70 21.47 -3.86
CA GLN A 52 -0.56 22.58 -2.90
C GLN A 52 -0.13 23.92 -3.55
N ASN A 53 0.30 23.91 -4.79
CA ASN A 53 0.71 25.13 -5.54
C ASN A 53 -0.36 25.56 -6.56
N GLY A 54 -1.51 24.88 -6.62
CA GLY A 54 -2.60 25.20 -7.54
C GLY A 54 -2.45 24.59 -8.92
N VAL A 55 -1.52 23.65 -9.11
CA VAL A 55 -1.31 22.98 -10.39
C VAL A 55 -2.15 21.70 -10.43
N THR A 56 -2.94 21.52 -11.48
CA THR A 56 -3.62 20.24 -11.70
C THR A 56 -2.61 19.15 -12.01
N ARG A 57 -2.67 18.05 -11.26
CA ARG A 57 -1.85 16.86 -11.41
C ARG A 57 -2.71 15.68 -11.82
N GLN A 58 -2.21 14.93 -12.77
CA GLN A 58 -2.80 13.67 -13.20
C GLN A 58 -1.83 12.51 -12.87
N ASP A 59 -2.37 11.31 -12.68
CA ASP A 59 -1.54 10.11 -12.49
C ASP A 59 -0.53 9.91 -13.64
N ALA A 60 -0.91 10.30 -14.85
CA ALA A 60 -0.06 10.26 -16.04
C ALA A 60 1.20 11.13 -15.94
N ASP A 61 1.18 12.21 -15.14
CA ASP A 61 2.33 13.09 -14.96
C ASP A 61 3.52 12.41 -14.26
N PHE A 62 3.25 11.29 -13.60
CA PHE A 62 4.23 10.55 -12.82
C PHE A 62 4.75 9.29 -13.53
N ARG A 63 4.37 9.04 -14.78
CA ARG A 63 4.88 7.89 -15.54
C ARG A 63 6.41 7.96 -15.64
N GLY A 64 7.05 6.80 -15.52
CA GLY A 64 8.51 6.68 -15.47
C GLY A 64 9.10 6.80 -14.06
N LYS A 65 8.33 7.24 -13.06
CA LYS A 65 8.71 7.23 -11.64
C LYS A 65 7.84 6.24 -10.85
N LEU A 66 8.36 5.78 -9.73
CA LEU A 66 7.53 5.15 -8.71
C LEU A 66 6.71 6.24 -8.02
N MET A 67 5.43 5.97 -7.72
CA MET A 67 4.64 6.84 -6.85
C MET A 67 4.48 6.18 -5.48
N LEU A 68 4.76 6.92 -4.43
CA LEU A 68 4.51 6.51 -3.05
C LEU A 68 3.29 7.30 -2.55
N VAL A 69 2.11 6.70 -2.66
CA VAL A 69 0.82 7.37 -2.46
C VAL A 69 0.26 7.03 -1.09
N TYR A 70 -0.15 8.05 -0.34
CA TYR A 70 -0.82 7.91 0.94
C TYR A 70 -2.09 8.76 0.97
N PHE A 71 -3.20 8.15 1.41
CA PHE A 71 -4.47 8.84 1.62
C PHE A 71 -4.63 9.19 3.10
N GLY A 72 -5.05 10.41 3.39
CA GLY A 72 -5.21 10.90 4.76
C GLY A 72 -5.83 12.29 4.79
N TYR A 73 -5.73 12.99 5.91
CA TYR A 73 -6.25 14.34 6.06
C TYR A 73 -5.41 15.16 7.03
N THR A 74 -5.40 16.49 6.86
CA THR A 74 -4.49 17.37 7.62
C THR A 74 -4.86 17.52 9.10
N TYR A 75 -6.12 17.27 9.45
CA TYR A 75 -6.62 17.33 10.81
C TYR A 75 -6.48 16.02 11.60
N CYS A 76 -5.81 15.03 11.03
CA CYS A 76 -5.50 13.77 11.71
C CYS A 76 -4.46 14.04 12.82
N PRO A 77 -4.77 13.70 14.09
CA PRO A 77 -3.91 14.10 15.20
C PRO A 77 -2.63 13.26 15.34
N ASP A 78 -2.53 12.09 14.71
CA ASP A 78 -1.48 11.12 15.02
C ASP A 78 -0.97 10.36 13.79
N ILE A 79 -1.76 9.45 13.23
CA ILE A 79 -1.26 8.47 12.25
C ILE A 79 -0.82 9.11 10.93
N CYS A 80 -1.51 10.15 10.43
CA CYS A 80 -1.16 10.78 9.17
C CYS A 80 0.19 11.51 9.22
N PRO A 81 0.46 12.41 10.21
CA PRO A 81 1.76 13.04 10.28
C PRO A 81 2.90 12.04 10.53
N ALA A 82 2.68 11.01 11.37
CA ALA A 82 3.67 9.96 11.60
C ALA A 82 4.01 9.19 10.32
N THR A 83 3.00 8.83 9.52
CA THR A 83 3.19 8.14 8.23
C THR A 83 3.94 9.00 7.22
N LEU A 84 3.58 10.29 7.07
CA LEU A 84 4.25 11.19 6.16
C LEU A 84 5.70 11.48 6.57
N LEU A 85 5.98 11.52 7.87
CA LEU A 85 7.35 11.61 8.38
C LEU A 85 8.16 10.35 8.03
N ALA A 86 7.59 9.17 8.22
CA ALA A 86 8.24 7.91 7.85
C ALA A 86 8.50 7.82 6.34
N MET A 87 7.54 8.26 5.50
CA MET A 87 7.73 8.35 4.05
C MET A 87 8.88 9.33 3.69
N SER A 88 8.93 10.49 4.32
CA SER A 88 9.98 11.49 4.13
C SER A 88 11.36 10.91 4.44
N GLN A 89 11.51 10.29 5.60
CA GLN A 89 12.75 9.64 6.03
C GLN A 89 13.14 8.46 5.14
N ALA A 90 12.17 7.68 4.67
CA ALA A 90 12.45 6.58 3.75
C ALA A 90 13.03 7.09 2.41
N ILE A 91 12.51 8.21 1.90
CA ILE A 91 13.03 8.84 0.67
C ILE A 91 14.44 9.39 0.90
N ASP A 92 14.71 10.03 2.05
CA ASP A 92 16.06 10.50 2.40
C ASP A 92 17.06 9.33 2.45
N LYS A 93 16.64 8.18 3.02
CA LYS A 93 17.46 6.96 3.09
C LYS A 93 17.74 6.30 1.73
N LEU A 94 16.94 6.58 0.71
CA LEU A 94 17.23 6.15 -0.66
C LEU A 94 18.39 6.92 -1.28
N GLY A 95 18.72 8.12 -0.77
CA GLY A 95 19.75 8.96 -1.34
C GLY A 95 19.41 9.33 -2.80
N PRO A 96 20.37 9.21 -3.74
CA PRO A 96 20.13 9.55 -5.15
C PRO A 96 19.01 8.73 -5.82
N GLU A 97 18.77 7.49 -5.36
CA GLU A 97 17.68 6.64 -5.86
C GLU A 97 16.31 7.24 -5.55
N GLY A 98 16.21 8.02 -4.47
CA GLY A 98 14.99 8.71 -4.09
C GLY A 98 14.45 9.65 -5.17
N ASP A 99 15.26 10.14 -6.12
CA ASP A 99 14.80 10.98 -7.23
C ASP A 99 13.87 10.25 -8.21
N GLN A 100 13.90 8.93 -8.18
CA GLN A 100 13.01 8.08 -8.98
C GLN A 100 11.66 7.84 -8.31
N VAL A 101 11.46 8.36 -7.08
CA VAL A 101 10.23 8.17 -6.30
C VAL A 101 9.52 9.51 -6.10
N GLN A 102 8.25 9.59 -6.44
CA GLN A 102 7.39 10.72 -6.17
C GLN A 102 6.49 10.43 -4.96
N PRO A 103 6.73 11.07 -3.80
CA PRO A 103 5.79 11.00 -2.68
C PRO A 103 4.55 11.84 -2.97
N ILE A 104 3.38 11.26 -2.70
CA ILE A 104 2.08 11.89 -2.95
C ILE A 104 1.20 11.66 -1.73
N PHE A 105 0.62 12.74 -1.22
CA PHE A 105 -0.42 12.72 -0.20
C PHE A 105 -1.73 13.17 -0.84
N ILE A 106 -2.79 12.37 -0.76
CA ILE A 106 -4.11 12.69 -1.29
C ILE A 106 -5.07 12.84 -0.12
N THR A 107 -5.77 13.96 -0.05
CA THR A 107 -6.76 14.15 1.02
C THR A 107 -7.96 13.22 0.86
N VAL A 108 -8.54 12.80 2.00
CA VAL A 108 -9.86 12.17 2.12
C VAL A 108 -10.89 13.13 2.74
N ASP A 109 -10.51 14.41 2.93
CA ASP A 109 -11.35 15.43 3.55
C ASP A 109 -11.22 16.77 2.79
N PRO A 110 -11.66 16.83 1.54
CA PRO A 110 -11.49 18.02 0.71
C PRO A 110 -12.23 19.24 1.25
N GLU A 111 -13.22 19.06 2.13
CA GLU A 111 -13.96 20.17 2.75
C GLU A 111 -13.06 21.02 3.65
N ARG A 112 -12.18 20.41 4.46
CA ARG A 112 -11.23 21.11 5.34
C ARG A 112 -9.85 21.27 4.71
N ASP A 113 -9.44 20.34 3.89
CA ASP A 113 -8.12 20.29 3.28
C ASP A 113 -8.08 21.09 1.98
N THR A 114 -8.31 22.40 2.12
CA THR A 114 -8.17 23.35 1.00
C THR A 114 -6.74 23.38 0.49
N GLN A 115 -6.52 23.89 -0.74
CA GLN A 115 -5.18 24.08 -1.30
C GLN A 115 -4.23 24.83 -0.33
N ALA A 116 -4.71 25.87 0.33
CA ALA A 116 -3.94 26.65 1.31
C ALA A 116 -3.55 25.80 2.52
N GLN A 117 -4.47 25.00 3.04
CA GLN A 117 -4.23 24.08 4.15
C GLN A 117 -3.22 22.99 3.74
N MET A 118 -3.38 22.41 2.58
CA MET A 118 -2.46 21.40 2.04
C MET A 118 -1.03 21.98 1.88
N LYS A 119 -0.90 23.23 1.47
CA LYS A 119 0.39 23.91 1.36
C LYS A 119 1.09 24.08 2.70
N LEU A 120 0.36 24.51 3.73
CA LEU A 120 0.90 24.66 5.07
C LEU A 120 1.32 23.29 5.65
N TYR A 121 0.49 22.27 5.47
CA TYR A 121 0.73 20.95 5.99
C TYR A 121 1.94 20.29 5.31
N ALA A 122 2.02 20.32 3.98
CA ALA A 122 3.10 19.72 3.20
C ALA A 122 4.48 20.31 3.52
N ALA A 123 4.54 21.59 3.94
CA ALA A 123 5.79 22.27 4.30
C ALA A 123 6.53 21.63 5.49
N SER A 124 5.85 20.80 6.28
CA SER A 124 6.42 20.07 7.42
C SER A 124 7.10 18.75 7.05
N PHE A 125 7.05 18.35 5.78
CA PHE A 125 7.52 17.05 5.30
C PHE A 125 8.57 17.19 4.19
N HIS A 126 8.85 16.09 3.51
CA HIS A 126 9.86 16.08 2.45
C HIS A 126 9.54 17.11 1.35
N PRO A 127 10.52 17.91 0.86
CA PRO A 127 10.27 19.02 -0.08
C PRO A 127 9.68 18.58 -1.42
N ARG A 128 9.82 17.30 -1.80
CA ARG A 128 9.20 16.74 -3.01
C ARG A 128 7.79 16.18 -2.78
N LEU A 129 7.25 16.25 -1.56
CA LEU A 129 5.90 15.80 -1.30
C LEU A 129 4.91 16.66 -2.11
N LEU A 130 4.08 15.99 -2.89
CA LEU A 130 2.91 16.61 -3.49
C LEU A 130 1.69 16.28 -2.62
N ALA A 131 1.04 17.32 -2.13
CA ALA A 131 -0.18 17.22 -1.35
C ALA A 131 -1.37 17.64 -2.24
N LEU A 132 -2.21 16.67 -2.57
CA LEU A 132 -3.26 16.80 -3.57
C LEU A 132 -4.63 16.90 -2.91
N THR A 133 -5.44 17.84 -3.39
CA THR A 133 -6.84 18.03 -3.02
C THR A 133 -7.69 18.22 -4.28
N GLY A 134 -8.99 18.32 -4.13
CA GLY A 134 -9.93 18.52 -5.23
C GLY A 134 -11.32 18.82 -4.71
N ASN A 135 -12.33 18.73 -5.57
CA ASN A 135 -13.70 18.67 -5.11
C ASN A 135 -14.07 17.25 -4.63
N ASP A 136 -15.25 17.10 -4.02
CA ASP A 136 -15.71 15.83 -3.45
C ASP A 136 -15.75 14.71 -4.51
N GLU A 137 -16.20 15.01 -5.73
CA GLU A 137 -16.28 14.00 -6.80
C GLU A 137 -14.90 13.53 -7.26
N GLN A 138 -13.92 14.44 -7.34
CA GLN A 138 -12.56 14.12 -7.76
C GLN A 138 -11.85 13.27 -6.71
N VAL A 139 -12.00 13.61 -5.44
CA VAL A 139 -11.42 12.86 -4.31
C VAL A 139 -12.09 11.48 -4.20
N ALA A 140 -13.42 11.41 -4.25
CA ALA A 140 -14.15 10.15 -4.22
C ALA A 140 -13.81 9.22 -5.40
N ALA A 141 -13.53 9.77 -6.59
CA ALA A 141 -13.06 8.98 -7.72
C ALA A 141 -11.67 8.35 -7.44
N ALA A 142 -10.73 9.13 -6.90
CA ALA A 142 -9.41 8.62 -6.52
C ALA A 142 -9.49 7.56 -5.41
N GLU A 143 -10.30 7.81 -4.37
CA GLU A 143 -10.56 6.82 -3.30
C GLU A 143 -11.10 5.50 -3.86
N LYS A 144 -12.07 5.57 -4.76
CA LYS A 144 -12.66 4.40 -5.41
C LYS A 144 -11.62 3.60 -6.21
N ASP A 145 -10.80 4.27 -7.00
CA ASP A 145 -9.80 3.63 -7.86
C ASP A 145 -8.67 3.00 -7.03
N TYR A 146 -8.30 3.62 -5.90
CA TYR A 146 -7.32 3.08 -4.96
C TYR A 146 -7.92 2.15 -3.90
N ARG A 147 -9.25 1.90 -3.93
CA ARG A 147 -9.96 1.08 -2.95
C ARG A 147 -9.80 1.61 -1.51
N VAL A 148 -9.72 2.91 -1.36
CA VAL A 148 -9.66 3.58 -0.07
C VAL A 148 -11.05 3.66 0.53
N TYR A 149 -11.18 3.21 1.76
CA TYR A 149 -12.35 3.51 2.59
C TYR A 149 -12.12 4.86 3.27
N ALA A 150 -13.10 5.74 3.22
CA ALA A 150 -13.11 6.99 3.97
C ALA A 150 -14.52 7.31 4.46
N LYS A 151 -14.66 7.77 5.71
CA LYS A 151 -15.93 8.11 6.32
C LYS A 151 -15.76 9.16 7.41
N LYS A 152 -16.62 10.18 7.42
CA LYS A 152 -16.74 11.13 8.54
C LYS A 152 -17.31 10.43 9.77
N VAL A 153 -16.64 10.61 10.91
CA VAL A 153 -17.06 10.11 12.22
C VAL A 153 -17.22 11.29 13.17
N THR A 154 -18.43 11.52 13.62
CA THR A 154 -18.73 12.57 14.60
C THR A 154 -18.81 11.94 15.99
N GLU A 155 -17.94 12.36 16.89
CA GLU A 155 -18.04 12.00 18.30
C GLU A 155 -18.94 13.03 19.01
N ALA A 156 -19.92 12.55 19.76
CA ALA A 156 -20.92 13.41 20.43
C ALA A 156 -20.31 14.44 21.43
N SER A 157 -19.04 14.27 21.80
CA SER A 157 -18.32 15.13 22.73
C SER A 157 -17.37 16.13 22.08
N LYS A 158 -17.20 16.10 20.73
CA LYS A 158 -16.26 16.95 19.99
C LYS A 158 -17.01 17.86 19.02
N ALA A 159 -16.59 19.13 18.95
CA ALA A 159 -17.11 20.11 18.01
C ALA A 159 -16.73 19.79 16.55
N ASP A 160 -15.66 19.03 16.35
CA ASP A 160 -15.11 18.63 15.05
C ASP A 160 -15.25 17.12 14.80
N TYR A 161 -15.35 16.75 13.54
CA TYR A 161 -15.36 15.35 13.11
C TYR A 161 -13.95 14.83 12.84
N LEU A 162 -13.78 13.51 12.91
CA LEU A 162 -12.62 12.77 12.43
C LEU A 162 -12.97 12.04 11.13
N MET A 163 -11.95 11.68 10.37
CA MET A 163 -12.10 10.76 9.22
C MET A 163 -11.56 9.38 9.62
N ASP A 164 -12.43 8.38 9.53
CA ASP A 164 -12.01 6.98 9.55
C ASP A 164 -11.64 6.57 8.13
N HIS A 165 -10.41 6.13 7.89
CA HIS A 165 -9.93 5.83 6.55
C HIS A 165 -8.89 4.71 6.52
N SER A 166 -8.73 4.09 5.33
CA SER A 166 -7.64 3.15 5.07
C SER A 166 -6.29 3.84 5.17
N SER A 167 -5.36 3.27 5.95
CA SER A 167 -4.05 3.89 6.25
C SER A 167 -2.87 3.21 5.54
N PHE A 168 -3.12 2.42 4.51
CA PHE A 168 -2.05 1.81 3.72
C PHE A 168 -1.34 2.85 2.83
N ILE A 169 -0.04 2.60 2.58
CA ILE A 169 0.74 3.35 1.61
C ILE A 169 0.84 2.50 0.34
N TYR A 170 0.52 3.08 -0.79
CA TYR A 170 0.49 2.43 -2.09
C TYR A 170 1.80 2.75 -2.84
N LEU A 171 2.62 1.73 -3.09
CA LEU A 171 3.76 1.87 -4.00
C LEU A 171 3.29 1.49 -5.40
N MET A 172 3.24 2.47 -6.30
CA MET A 172 2.88 2.26 -7.69
C MET A 172 4.14 2.21 -8.56
N ASP A 173 4.16 1.31 -9.54
CA ASP A 173 5.25 1.17 -10.49
C ASP A 173 5.32 2.34 -11.48
N ARG A 174 6.34 2.33 -12.36
CA ARG A 174 6.54 3.37 -13.38
C ARG A 174 5.41 3.47 -14.41
N ASN A 175 4.55 2.47 -14.49
CA ASN A 175 3.36 2.43 -15.36
C ASN A 175 2.07 2.79 -14.61
N GLY A 176 2.15 3.08 -13.30
CA GLY A 176 1.02 3.41 -12.45
C GLY A 176 0.20 2.18 -12.02
N LYS A 177 0.79 0.98 -12.04
CA LYS A 177 0.18 -0.23 -11.47
C LYS A 177 0.67 -0.44 -10.05
N LEU A 178 -0.14 -1.06 -9.22
CA LEU A 178 0.26 -1.39 -7.85
C LEU A 178 1.45 -2.36 -7.87
N ALA A 179 2.56 -1.94 -7.27
CA ALA A 179 3.76 -2.74 -7.08
C ALA A 179 3.81 -3.37 -5.68
N ALA A 180 3.40 -2.60 -4.65
CA ALA A 180 3.33 -3.11 -3.28
C ALA A 180 2.33 -2.30 -2.45
N LEU A 181 1.74 -2.96 -1.44
CA LEU A 181 0.97 -2.32 -0.39
C LEU A 181 1.81 -2.34 0.89
N ILE A 182 2.08 -1.15 1.45
CA ILE A 182 2.91 -1.01 2.64
C ILE A 182 1.99 -0.73 3.84
N SER A 183 2.15 -1.51 4.89
CA SER A 183 1.32 -1.38 6.09
C SER A 183 1.60 -0.06 6.85
N PRO A 184 0.60 0.50 7.54
CA PRO A 184 0.82 1.64 8.42
C PRO A 184 1.81 1.27 9.55
N GLY A 185 2.56 2.25 10.03
CA GLY A 185 3.52 2.06 11.11
C GLY A 185 4.81 1.34 10.72
N VAL A 186 5.06 1.12 9.42
CA VAL A 186 6.32 0.55 8.96
C VAL A 186 7.47 1.53 9.21
N GLU A 187 8.59 1.00 9.71
CA GLU A 187 9.79 1.79 9.94
C GLU A 187 10.41 2.31 8.62
N PRO A 188 11.03 3.50 8.62
CA PRO A 188 11.60 4.12 7.41
C PRO A 188 12.62 3.24 6.67
N ASP A 189 13.45 2.48 7.38
CA ASP A 189 14.42 1.56 6.77
C ASP A 189 13.74 0.42 6.02
N ALA A 190 12.69 -0.16 6.61
CA ALA A 190 11.91 -1.21 5.98
C ALA A 190 11.13 -0.69 4.77
N MET A 191 10.60 0.54 4.85
CA MET A 191 9.94 1.21 3.73
C MET A 191 10.93 1.47 2.58
N ALA A 192 12.12 2.02 2.87
CA ALA A 192 13.16 2.24 1.87
C ALA A 192 13.60 0.93 1.21
N ALA A 193 13.76 -0.15 2.00
CA ALA A 193 14.08 -1.48 1.47
C ALA A 193 12.96 -2.03 0.57
N ALA A 194 11.68 -1.79 0.93
CA ALA A 194 10.55 -2.15 0.09
C ALA A 194 10.57 -1.42 -1.25
N ILE A 195 10.81 -0.10 -1.24
CA ILE A 195 10.90 0.72 -2.46
C ILE A 195 12.05 0.25 -3.36
N ARG A 196 13.24 -0.02 -2.80
CA ARG A 196 14.42 -0.47 -3.59
C ARG A 196 14.18 -1.74 -4.39
N ARG A 197 13.31 -2.63 -3.95
CA ARG A 197 12.97 -3.85 -4.71
C ARG A 197 12.23 -3.57 -6.03
N HIS A 198 11.76 -2.32 -6.22
CA HIS A 198 10.99 -1.90 -7.40
C HIS A 198 11.69 -0.79 -8.21
N LEU A 199 12.88 -0.32 -7.78
CA LEU A 199 13.70 0.63 -8.52
C LEU A 199 14.45 -0.05 -9.67
#